data_630a41fb1a0cdb42728d7517e6f206ac
#
_entry.id   630a41fb1a0cdb42728d7517e6f206ac
#
_cell.length_a   1.000
_cell.length_b   1.000
_cell.length_c   1.000
_cell.angle_alpha   90.00
_cell.angle_beta   90.00
_cell.angle_gamma   90.00
#
_symmetry.space_group_name_H-M   'P 1'
#
loop_
_entity.id
_entity.type
_entity.pdbx_description
1 polymer ?
#
loop_
_entity_poly.entity_id
_entity_poly.type
_entity_poly.pdbx_seq_one_letter_code
_entity_poly.pdbx_strand_id
1 'polypeptide(L)'
;MALLEIRDLIVRYGEIEALRGVSLTVDPGQVVTLLGANGAGKSTTLRAISGLITPAAGDILFDGKSIAGLGPETIVRLGISHVPEGRRVFPGLTVKENIMLGGSNRRASTSELSREADAMFDLFPDIRKFSGALGWTLSGGQLQMVAVARGLMAKPRLLLLDEPSLGLAPVIVQALFKIISEIRRSTTVLLVEQNARMGLSVADYGYVLETGRIVLGGKPDELWGNEAIAAAYLGGHAKASA
;
A
#
# COMPACT_ATOMS: atom_id res chain seq x y z
N MET A 1 -7.43 -6.18 -18.91
CA MET A 1 -5.99 -5.81 -19.05
C MET A 1 -5.58 -5.27 -17.69
N ALA A 2 -4.52 -5.81 -17.11
CA ALA A 2 -4.05 -5.41 -15.79
C ALA A 2 -3.71 -3.91 -15.74
N LEU A 3 -3.98 -3.24 -14.64
CA LEU A 3 -3.57 -1.85 -14.40
C LEU A 3 -2.08 -1.78 -14.08
N LEU A 4 -1.60 -2.72 -13.26
CA LEU A 4 -0.17 -2.91 -12.96
C LEU A 4 0.23 -4.33 -13.34
N GLU A 5 1.35 -4.46 -14.04
CA GLU A 5 1.97 -5.75 -14.34
C GLU A 5 3.47 -5.67 -14.08
N ILE A 6 3.98 -6.56 -13.28
CA ILE A 6 5.40 -6.72 -13.00
C ILE A 6 5.86 -8.01 -13.68
N ARG A 7 6.97 -7.94 -14.42
CA ARG A 7 7.54 -9.05 -15.17
C ARG A 7 8.99 -9.28 -14.78
N ASP A 8 9.27 -10.43 -14.20
CA ASP A 8 10.61 -10.92 -13.86
C ASP A 8 11.53 -9.87 -13.21
N LEU A 9 10.95 -9.09 -12.27
CA LEU A 9 11.60 -7.94 -11.66
C LEU A 9 12.76 -8.37 -10.77
N ILE A 10 13.96 -7.84 -11.07
CA ILE A 10 15.17 -8.02 -10.26
C ILE A 10 15.60 -6.68 -9.71
N VAL A 11 15.77 -6.62 -8.38
CA VAL A 11 16.28 -5.43 -7.67
C VAL A 11 17.45 -5.83 -6.80
N ARG A 12 18.52 -5.03 -6.87
CA ARG A 12 19.75 -5.23 -6.10
C ARG A 12 20.08 -4.04 -5.21
N TYR A 13 20.63 -4.34 -4.05
CA TYR A 13 21.30 -3.39 -3.16
C TYR A 13 22.78 -3.83 -3.04
N GLY A 14 23.64 -3.21 -3.84
CA GLY A 14 25.01 -3.70 -4.02
C GLY A 14 24.99 -5.14 -4.58
N GLU A 15 25.63 -6.05 -3.86
CA GLU A 15 25.70 -7.48 -4.25
C GLU A 15 24.45 -8.30 -3.83
N ILE A 16 23.54 -7.71 -3.06
CA ILE A 16 22.39 -8.45 -2.53
C ILE A 16 21.21 -8.29 -3.47
N GLU A 17 20.71 -9.40 -4.02
CA GLU A 17 19.45 -9.44 -4.74
C GLU A 17 18.28 -9.47 -3.76
N ALA A 18 17.58 -8.34 -3.64
CA ALA A 18 16.39 -8.23 -2.81
C ALA A 18 15.12 -8.76 -3.52
N LEU A 19 15.05 -8.62 -4.85
CA LEU A 19 14.02 -9.27 -5.69
C LEU A 19 14.70 -10.11 -6.75
N ARG A 20 14.17 -11.30 -7.01
CA ARG A 20 14.80 -12.36 -7.80
C ARG A 20 13.86 -12.91 -8.88
N GLY A 21 13.36 -12.03 -9.75
CA GLY A 21 12.40 -12.39 -10.80
C GLY A 21 10.96 -12.39 -10.27
N VAL A 22 10.55 -11.30 -9.62
CA VAL A 22 9.17 -11.15 -9.14
C VAL A 22 8.25 -10.82 -10.32
N SER A 23 7.14 -11.58 -10.44
CA SER A 23 6.09 -11.33 -11.41
C SER A 23 4.74 -11.34 -10.71
N LEU A 24 3.92 -10.30 -10.91
CA LEU A 24 2.57 -10.18 -10.38
C LEU A 24 1.71 -9.23 -11.23
N THR A 25 0.41 -9.32 -11.07
CA THR A 25 -0.56 -8.44 -11.74
C THR A 25 -1.56 -7.87 -10.75
N VAL A 26 -2.06 -6.66 -11.05
CA VAL A 26 -3.14 -6.00 -10.31
C VAL A 26 -4.14 -5.47 -11.33
N ASP A 27 -5.37 -5.96 -11.30
CA ASP A 27 -6.43 -5.49 -12.18
C ASP A 27 -7.11 -4.22 -11.64
N PRO A 28 -7.70 -3.40 -12.52
CA PRO A 28 -8.41 -2.19 -12.09
C PRO A 28 -9.51 -2.51 -11.07
N GLY A 29 -9.60 -1.70 -10.00
CA GLY A 29 -10.62 -1.82 -8.96
C GLY A 29 -10.41 -2.96 -7.97
N GLN A 30 -9.30 -3.70 -8.06
CA GLN A 30 -8.96 -4.74 -7.10
C GLN A 30 -8.16 -4.20 -5.91
N VAL A 31 -8.31 -4.89 -4.79
CA VAL A 31 -7.35 -4.87 -3.69
C VAL A 31 -6.50 -6.15 -3.81
N VAL A 32 -5.23 -5.99 -4.12
CA VAL A 32 -4.27 -7.10 -4.16
C VAL A 32 -3.34 -6.99 -2.97
N THR A 33 -3.11 -8.10 -2.26
CA THR A 33 -2.18 -8.13 -1.13
C THR A 33 -0.89 -8.86 -1.49
N LEU A 34 0.26 -8.32 -1.09
CA LEU A 34 1.56 -8.96 -1.15
C LEU A 34 2.01 -9.29 0.28
N LEU A 35 1.95 -10.56 0.62
CA LEU A 35 2.26 -11.11 1.93
C LEU A 35 3.71 -11.59 1.99
N GLY A 36 4.31 -11.56 3.17
CA GLY A 36 5.65 -12.10 3.37
C GLY A 36 6.25 -11.67 4.70
N ALA A 37 7.27 -12.39 5.17
CA ALA A 37 8.02 -12.04 6.35
C ALA A 37 8.83 -10.74 6.17
N ASN A 38 9.36 -10.21 7.26
CA ASN A 38 10.30 -9.09 7.20
C ASN A 38 11.55 -9.50 6.40
N GLY A 39 11.98 -8.61 5.49
CA GLY A 39 13.09 -8.90 4.58
C GLY A 39 12.74 -9.72 3.34
N ALA A 40 11.49 -10.15 3.16
CA ALA A 40 11.08 -10.91 1.96
C ALA A 40 11.17 -10.12 0.64
N GLY A 41 11.22 -8.78 0.68
CA GLY A 41 11.30 -7.91 -0.50
C GLY A 41 10.04 -7.06 -0.74
N LYS A 42 9.06 -7.10 0.15
CA LYS A 42 7.76 -6.40 0.02
C LYS A 42 7.91 -4.89 -0.24
N SER A 43 8.54 -4.16 0.68
CA SER A 43 8.77 -2.70 0.54
C SER A 43 9.68 -2.39 -0.65
N THR A 44 10.60 -3.29 -1.00
CA THR A 44 11.46 -3.15 -2.19
C THR A 44 10.61 -3.19 -3.46
N THR A 45 9.61 -4.07 -3.54
CA THR A 45 8.66 -4.11 -4.65
C THR A 45 7.91 -2.78 -4.79
N LEU A 46 7.35 -2.23 -3.68
CA LEU A 46 6.67 -0.93 -3.73
C LEU A 46 7.61 0.22 -4.10
N ARG A 47 8.84 0.20 -3.62
CA ARG A 47 9.85 1.22 -3.98
C ARG A 47 10.24 1.16 -5.45
N ALA A 48 10.32 -0.02 -6.05
CA ALA A 48 10.56 -0.16 -7.48
C ALA A 48 9.38 0.38 -8.30
N ILE A 49 8.13 0.05 -7.93
CA ILE A 49 6.92 0.55 -8.61
C ILE A 49 6.84 2.08 -8.50
N SER A 50 7.20 2.66 -7.35
CA SER A 50 7.15 4.12 -7.11
C SER A 50 8.37 4.88 -7.64
N GLY A 51 9.31 4.22 -8.34
CA GLY A 51 10.50 4.84 -8.94
C GLY A 51 11.55 5.29 -7.94
N LEU A 52 11.46 4.85 -6.67
CA LEU A 52 12.45 5.12 -5.63
C LEU A 52 13.69 4.24 -5.76
N ILE A 53 13.56 3.14 -6.52
CA ILE A 53 14.66 2.21 -6.82
C ILE A 53 14.53 1.82 -8.29
N THR A 54 15.62 1.89 -9.02
CA THR A 54 15.70 1.41 -10.41
C THR A 54 15.92 -0.10 -10.42
N PRO A 55 15.08 -0.90 -11.11
CA PRO A 55 15.30 -2.33 -11.26
C PRO A 55 16.62 -2.63 -11.98
N ALA A 56 17.27 -3.73 -11.62
CA ALA A 56 18.45 -4.25 -12.34
C ALA A 56 18.06 -4.99 -13.61
N ALA A 57 16.87 -5.64 -13.63
CA ALA A 57 16.29 -6.31 -14.79
C ALA A 57 14.77 -6.51 -14.59
N GLY A 58 14.09 -6.96 -15.63
CA GLY A 58 12.64 -7.08 -15.68
C GLY A 58 11.95 -5.78 -16.05
N ASP A 59 10.62 -5.77 -16.00
CA ASP A 59 9.83 -4.60 -16.38
C ASP A 59 8.67 -4.38 -15.41
N ILE A 60 8.21 -3.14 -15.35
CA ILE A 60 7.02 -2.72 -14.61
C ILE A 60 6.13 -1.96 -15.60
N LEU A 61 4.96 -2.50 -15.90
CA LEU A 61 4.01 -1.86 -16.79
C LEU A 61 2.84 -1.29 -15.99
N PHE A 62 2.53 -0.05 -16.24
CA PHE A 62 1.34 0.62 -15.73
C PHE A 62 0.45 1.03 -16.90
N ASP A 63 -0.78 0.50 -16.93
CA ASP A 63 -1.71 0.70 -18.05
C ASP A 63 -1.08 0.30 -19.41
N GLY A 64 -0.37 -0.83 -19.41
CA GLY A 64 0.33 -1.38 -20.59
C GLY A 64 1.60 -0.65 -21.03
N LYS A 65 2.03 0.40 -20.31
CA LYS A 65 3.25 1.18 -20.63
C LYS A 65 4.32 0.94 -19.58
N SER A 66 5.56 0.70 -20.01
CA SER A 66 6.69 0.56 -19.10
C SER A 66 6.93 1.85 -18.30
N ILE A 67 7.07 1.68 -17.00
CA ILE A 67 7.43 2.72 -16.03
C ILE A 67 8.76 2.41 -15.34
N ALA A 68 9.42 1.31 -15.71
CA ALA A 68 10.70 0.93 -15.13
C ALA A 68 11.75 2.03 -15.37
N GLY A 69 12.43 2.45 -14.28
CA GLY A 69 13.44 3.50 -14.34
C GLY A 69 12.90 4.94 -14.42
N LEU A 70 11.58 5.15 -14.45
CA LEU A 70 11.01 6.50 -14.31
C LEU A 70 11.17 7.00 -12.88
N GLY A 71 11.45 8.31 -12.73
CA GLY A 71 11.56 8.95 -11.43
C GLY A 71 10.21 9.11 -10.72
N PRO A 72 10.21 9.23 -9.36
CA PRO A 72 9.01 9.28 -8.53
C PRO A 72 8.00 10.35 -8.93
N GLU A 73 8.47 11.55 -9.32
CA GLU A 73 7.59 12.64 -9.76
C GLU A 73 6.77 12.28 -11.00
N THR A 74 7.38 11.57 -11.96
CA THR A 74 6.69 11.09 -13.16
C THR A 74 5.67 10.04 -12.79
N ILE A 75 6.04 9.09 -11.94
CA ILE A 75 5.16 8.00 -11.47
C ILE A 75 3.92 8.54 -10.75
N VAL A 76 4.09 9.51 -9.87
CA VAL A 76 2.95 10.18 -9.19
C VAL A 76 2.02 10.85 -10.21
N ARG A 77 2.56 11.50 -11.25
CA ARG A 77 1.75 12.13 -12.31
C ARG A 77 1.00 11.12 -13.18
N LEU A 78 1.48 9.90 -13.28
CA LEU A 78 0.77 8.80 -13.95
C LEU A 78 -0.41 8.27 -13.13
N GLY A 79 -0.51 8.63 -11.85
CA GLY A 79 -1.59 8.25 -10.95
C GLY A 79 -1.25 7.09 -10.01
N ILE A 80 0.02 6.90 -9.68
CA ILE A 80 0.46 5.97 -8.64
C ILE A 80 0.83 6.78 -7.40
N SER A 81 0.21 6.47 -6.25
CA SER A 81 0.53 7.08 -4.96
C SER A 81 1.08 6.02 -4.01
N HIS A 82 2.14 6.35 -3.27
CA HIS A 82 2.78 5.45 -2.33
C HIS A 82 2.69 6.01 -0.91
N VAL A 83 2.09 5.24 -0.02
CA VAL A 83 2.08 5.48 1.43
C VAL A 83 3.10 4.52 2.05
N PRO A 84 4.32 4.98 2.33
CA PRO A 84 5.39 4.14 2.86
C PRO A 84 5.17 3.83 4.33
N GLU A 85 5.84 2.81 4.82
CA GLU A 85 5.96 2.49 6.24
C GLU A 85 6.49 3.68 7.05
N GLY A 86 6.12 3.76 8.32
CA GLY A 86 6.63 4.77 9.25
C GLY A 86 5.84 6.08 9.26
N ARG A 87 4.62 6.08 8.72
CA ARG A 87 3.63 7.17 8.87
C ARG A 87 4.04 8.54 8.33
N ARG A 88 5.15 8.71 7.71
CA ARG A 88 5.82 9.88 7.06
C ARG A 88 4.98 11.18 6.97
N VAL A 89 4.39 11.61 8.09
CA VAL A 89 3.62 12.87 8.21
C VAL A 89 4.58 14.01 8.53
N PHE A 90 4.29 15.22 8.06
CA PHE A 90 5.05 16.42 8.39
C PHE A 90 4.62 16.91 9.78
N PRO A 91 5.48 16.80 10.80
CA PRO A 91 5.07 17.04 12.18
C PRO A 91 4.69 18.49 12.48
N GLY A 92 5.32 19.45 11.79
CA GLY A 92 5.07 20.89 11.95
C GLY A 92 3.88 21.43 11.15
N LEU A 93 3.18 20.59 10.38
CA LEU A 93 1.96 20.96 9.67
C LEU A 93 0.74 20.42 10.40
N THR A 94 -0.40 21.10 10.24
CA THR A 94 -1.68 20.62 10.72
C THR A 94 -2.10 19.35 9.96
N VAL A 95 -3.07 18.61 10.51
CA VAL A 95 -3.69 17.45 9.84
C VAL A 95 -4.21 17.82 8.46
N LYS A 96 -4.97 18.93 8.38
CA LYS A 96 -5.53 19.39 7.11
C LYS A 96 -4.44 19.75 6.09
N GLU A 97 -3.41 20.48 6.50
CA GLU A 97 -2.28 20.84 5.62
C GLU A 97 -1.51 19.59 5.14
N ASN A 98 -1.29 18.62 6.03
CA ASN A 98 -0.70 17.35 5.64
C ASN A 98 -1.51 16.64 4.55
N ILE A 99 -2.84 16.59 4.68
CA ILE A 99 -3.74 15.99 3.70
C ILE A 99 -3.67 16.77 2.39
N MET A 100 -3.76 18.10 2.43
CA MET A 100 -3.68 18.98 1.25
C MET A 100 -2.40 18.79 0.44
N LEU A 101 -1.26 18.56 1.09
CA LEU A 101 0.02 18.31 0.41
C LEU A 101 -0.03 17.12 -0.55
N GLY A 102 -0.88 16.11 -0.28
CA GLY A 102 -1.07 14.98 -1.18
C GLY A 102 -1.60 15.35 -2.56
N GLY A 103 -2.25 16.50 -2.69
CA GLY A 103 -2.74 17.03 -3.97
C GLY A 103 -1.77 17.96 -4.70
N SER A 104 -0.56 18.21 -4.18
CA SER A 104 0.40 19.17 -4.73
C SER A 104 0.89 18.85 -6.15
N ASN A 105 0.81 17.59 -6.57
CA ASN A 105 1.15 17.14 -7.92
C ASN A 105 0.04 17.42 -8.95
N ARG A 106 -1.14 17.88 -8.51
CA ARG A 106 -2.32 18.11 -9.34
C ARG A 106 -2.44 19.58 -9.72
N ARG A 107 -3.08 19.86 -10.87
CA ARG A 107 -3.46 21.21 -11.28
C ARG A 107 -4.75 21.61 -10.56
N ALA A 108 -4.68 21.88 -9.26
CA ALA A 108 -5.81 22.28 -8.44
C ALA A 108 -5.45 23.54 -7.64
N SER A 109 -6.42 24.44 -7.45
CA SER A 109 -6.25 25.61 -6.61
C SER A 109 -6.19 25.25 -5.14
N THR A 110 -5.61 26.10 -4.31
CA THR A 110 -5.58 25.91 -2.85
C THR A 110 -6.98 25.76 -2.26
N SER A 111 -7.97 26.50 -2.79
CA SER A 111 -9.37 26.41 -2.35
C SER A 111 -10.01 25.05 -2.70
N GLU A 112 -9.69 24.49 -3.85
CA GLU A 112 -10.13 23.13 -4.24
C GLU A 112 -9.48 22.07 -3.35
N LEU A 113 -8.16 22.14 -3.15
CA LEU A 113 -7.45 21.23 -2.26
C LEU A 113 -7.98 21.30 -0.83
N SER A 114 -8.31 22.51 -0.33
CA SER A 114 -8.91 22.68 0.99
C SER A 114 -10.28 22.00 1.11
N ARG A 115 -11.17 22.18 0.12
CA ARG A 115 -12.48 21.51 0.10
C ARG A 115 -12.37 19.99 0.00
N GLU A 116 -11.44 19.51 -0.82
CA GLU A 116 -11.20 18.08 -0.96
C GLU A 116 -10.60 17.47 0.32
N ALA A 117 -9.71 18.20 1.01
CA ALA A 117 -9.19 17.79 2.32
C ALA A 117 -10.30 17.73 3.38
N ASP A 118 -11.29 18.66 3.33
CA ASP A 118 -12.46 18.60 4.20
C ASP A 118 -13.33 17.36 3.90
N ALA A 119 -13.47 16.99 2.62
CA ALA A 119 -14.19 15.77 2.23
C ALA A 119 -13.44 14.49 2.66
N MET A 120 -12.10 14.50 2.79
CA MET A 120 -11.38 13.35 3.35
C MET A 120 -11.81 13.03 4.78
N PHE A 121 -12.25 14.00 5.56
CA PHE A 121 -12.76 13.75 6.92
C PHE A 121 -14.07 12.98 6.96
N ASP A 122 -14.81 12.88 5.85
CA ASP A 122 -15.99 11.99 5.77
C ASP A 122 -15.54 10.52 5.69
N LEU A 123 -14.44 10.26 4.99
CA LEU A 123 -13.83 8.94 4.90
C LEU A 123 -13.01 8.59 6.14
N PHE A 124 -12.41 9.58 6.80
CA PHE A 124 -11.58 9.43 8.00
C PHE A 124 -12.16 10.22 9.19
N PRO A 125 -13.35 9.86 9.72
CA PRO A 125 -14.03 10.64 10.75
C PRO A 125 -13.22 10.76 12.06
N ASP A 126 -12.39 9.76 12.37
CA ASP A 126 -11.58 9.71 13.60
C ASP A 126 -10.54 10.84 13.69
N ILE A 127 -10.11 11.39 12.55
CA ILE A 127 -9.15 12.50 12.52
C ILE A 127 -9.81 13.87 12.27
N ARG A 128 -11.11 13.94 12.03
CA ARG A 128 -11.84 15.20 11.79
C ARG A 128 -11.65 16.24 12.88
N LYS A 129 -11.81 15.84 14.13
CA LYS A 129 -11.67 16.74 15.30
C LYS A 129 -10.24 17.25 15.51
N PHE A 130 -9.27 16.66 14.84
CA PHE A 130 -7.86 17.04 14.87
C PHE A 130 -7.43 17.84 13.65
N SER A 131 -8.36 18.28 12.78
CA SER A 131 -8.04 18.94 11.50
C SER A 131 -7.04 20.11 11.63
N GLY A 132 -7.13 20.90 12.69
CA GLY A 132 -6.22 22.01 13.02
C GLY A 132 -5.06 21.63 13.95
N ALA A 133 -4.99 20.37 14.42
CA ALA A 133 -3.90 19.94 15.30
C ALA A 133 -2.62 19.67 14.51
N LEU A 134 -1.47 19.94 15.10
CA LEU A 134 -0.16 19.67 14.49
C LEU A 134 0.15 18.16 14.48
N GLY A 135 0.83 17.68 13.44
CA GLY A 135 1.13 16.26 13.25
C GLY A 135 1.83 15.62 14.46
N TRP A 136 2.73 16.35 15.13
CA TRP A 136 3.48 15.84 16.29
C TRP A 136 2.61 15.61 17.54
N THR A 137 1.36 16.11 17.57
CA THR A 137 0.43 15.88 18.70
C THR A 137 -0.43 14.62 18.55
N LEU A 138 -0.35 13.96 17.40
CA LEU A 138 -1.21 12.83 17.04
C LEU A 138 -0.70 11.49 17.57
N SER A 139 -1.61 10.60 17.90
CA SER A 139 -1.30 9.19 18.14
C SER A 139 -0.83 8.49 16.87
N GLY A 140 -0.16 7.34 17.03
CA GLY A 140 0.31 6.56 15.88
C GLY A 140 -0.78 6.15 14.89
N GLY A 141 -1.97 5.81 15.39
CA GLY A 141 -3.13 5.47 14.55
C GLY A 141 -3.67 6.68 13.78
N GLN A 142 -3.73 7.85 14.42
CA GLN A 142 -4.14 9.09 13.76
C GLN A 142 -3.14 9.50 12.68
N LEU A 143 -1.83 9.38 12.95
CA LEU A 143 -0.79 9.63 11.94
C LEU A 143 -0.94 8.71 10.73
N GLN A 144 -1.28 7.43 10.95
CA GLN A 144 -1.51 6.49 9.85
C GLN A 144 -2.71 6.89 8.99
N MET A 145 -3.83 7.27 9.64
CA MET A 145 -5.02 7.77 8.92
C MET A 145 -4.69 9.02 8.09
N VAL A 146 -3.92 9.97 8.64
CA VAL A 146 -3.46 11.17 7.92
C VAL A 146 -2.57 10.80 6.74
N ALA A 147 -1.66 9.83 6.89
CA ALA A 147 -0.78 9.40 5.81
C ALA A 147 -1.56 8.77 4.65
N VAL A 148 -2.56 7.93 4.95
CA VAL A 148 -3.43 7.32 3.91
C VAL A 148 -4.32 8.38 3.25
N ALA A 149 -4.95 9.28 4.02
CA ALA A 149 -5.75 10.38 3.51
C ALA A 149 -4.93 11.28 2.56
N ARG A 150 -3.69 11.60 2.94
CA ARG A 150 -2.75 12.33 2.09
C ARG A 150 -2.45 11.58 0.79
N GLY A 151 -2.24 10.25 0.85
CA GLY A 151 -2.04 9.43 -0.34
C GLY A 151 -3.22 9.49 -1.30
N LEU A 152 -4.44 9.50 -0.79
CA LEU A 152 -5.69 9.57 -1.57
C LEU A 152 -5.93 10.95 -2.18
N MET A 153 -5.42 12.03 -1.59
CA MET A 153 -5.53 13.39 -2.15
C MET A 153 -4.87 13.54 -3.52
N ALA A 154 -3.91 12.68 -3.87
CA ALA A 154 -3.36 12.60 -5.22
C ALA A 154 -4.38 12.11 -6.26
N LYS A 155 -5.56 11.61 -5.85
CA LYS A 155 -6.56 10.92 -6.68
C LYS A 155 -5.93 9.80 -7.51
N PRO A 156 -5.24 8.86 -6.88
CA PRO A 156 -4.48 7.86 -7.59
C PRO A 156 -5.39 6.84 -8.28
N ARG A 157 -4.92 6.32 -9.41
CA ARG A 157 -5.46 5.11 -10.05
C ARG A 157 -4.99 3.84 -9.31
N LEU A 158 -3.77 3.90 -8.74
CA LEU A 158 -3.16 2.84 -7.94
C LEU A 158 -2.58 3.43 -6.65
N LEU A 159 -3.06 2.94 -5.52
CA LEU A 159 -2.54 3.26 -4.19
C LEU A 159 -1.68 2.10 -3.69
N LEU A 160 -0.43 2.40 -3.36
CA LEU A 160 0.51 1.47 -2.74
C LEU A 160 0.53 1.72 -1.24
N LEU A 161 0.26 0.69 -0.43
CA LEU A 161 0.26 0.76 1.04
C LEU A 161 1.30 -0.20 1.60
N ASP A 162 2.30 0.35 2.32
CA ASP A 162 3.39 -0.42 2.91
C ASP A 162 3.17 -0.64 4.41
N GLU A 163 2.75 -1.85 4.79
CA GLU A 163 2.48 -2.31 6.16
C GLU A 163 1.63 -1.32 6.99
N PRO A 164 0.45 -0.91 6.48
CA PRO A 164 -0.33 0.14 7.12
C PRO A 164 -0.89 -0.25 8.50
N SER A 165 -0.93 -1.54 8.84
CA SER A 165 -1.40 -2.04 10.14
C SER A 165 -0.32 -2.08 11.22
N LEU A 166 0.97 -1.93 10.85
CA LEU A 166 2.08 -2.18 11.75
C LEU A 166 2.07 -1.25 12.98
N GLY A 167 2.11 -1.87 14.16
CA GLY A 167 2.17 -1.16 15.45
C GLY A 167 0.92 -0.33 15.77
N LEU A 168 -0.25 -0.71 15.22
CA LEU A 168 -1.53 -0.09 15.52
C LEU A 168 -2.37 -0.94 16.46
N ALA A 169 -3.20 -0.27 17.27
CA ALA A 169 -4.21 -0.95 18.08
C ALA A 169 -5.26 -1.64 17.17
N PRO A 170 -5.81 -2.81 17.57
CA PRO A 170 -6.75 -3.57 16.74
C PRO A 170 -7.96 -2.78 16.24
N VAL A 171 -8.52 -1.89 17.03
CA VAL A 171 -9.66 -1.04 16.63
C VAL A 171 -9.30 -0.09 15.48
N ILE A 172 -8.09 0.46 15.49
CA ILE A 172 -7.59 1.34 14.42
C ILE A 172 -7.33 0.55 13.14
N VAL A 173 -6.77 -0.66 13.28
CA VAL A 173 -6.56 -1.57 12.14
C VAL A 173 -7.90 -1.88 11.48
N GLN A 174 -8.93 -2.26 12.24
CA GLN A 174 -10.27 -2.52 11.70
C GLN A 174 -10.85 -1.31 10.95
N ALA A 175 -10.75 -0.11 11.54
CA ALA A 175 -11.21 1.12 10.88
C ALA A 175 -10.45 1.38 9.57
N LEU A 176 -9.14 1.23 9.57
CA LEU A 176 -8.30 1.41 8.37
C LEU A 176 -8.66 0.42 7.26
N PHE A 177 -8.81 -0.87 7.59
CA PHE A 177 -9.13 -1.90 6.60
C PHE A 177 -10.56 -1.76 6.06
N LYS A 178 -11.50 -1.24 6.86
CA LYS A 178 -12.82 -0.84 6.37
C LYS A 178 -12.69 0.27 5.32
N ILE A 179 -11.89 1.29 5.57
CA ILE A 179 -11.62 2.37 4.61
C ILE A 179 -11.00 1.80 3.32
N ILE A 180 -10.02 0.88 3.41
CA ILE A 180 -9.41 0.23 2.25
C ILE A 180 -10.49 -0.50 1.42
N SER A 181 -11.43 -1.20 2.07
CA SER A 181 -12.57 -1.83 1.39
C SER A 181 -13.52 -0.83 0.71
N GLU A 182 -13.69 0.37 1.27
CA GLU A 182 -14.56 1.40 0.69
C GLU A 182 -13.93 2.07 -0.53
N ILE A 183 -12.63 2.41 -0.47
CA ILE A 183 -11.92 3.11 -1.54
C ILE A 183 -11.70 2.25 -2.80
N ARG A 184 -11.75 0.90 -2.70
CA ARG A 184 -11.59 -0.01 -3.85
C ARG A 184 -12.53 0.28 -5.00
N ARG A 185 -13.68 0.92 -4.76
CA ARG A 185 -14.64 1.30 -5.78
C ARG A 185 -14.13 2.37 -6.74
N SER A 186 -13.15 3.15 -6.31
CA SER A 186 -12.59 4.28 -7.07
C SER A 186 -11.08 4.19 -7.28
N THR A 187 -10.38 3.35 -6.51
CA THR A 187 -8.92 3.29 -6.49
C THR A 187 -8.47 1.84 -6.37
N THR A 188 -7.62 1.40 -7.29
CA THR A 188 -6.95 0.10 -7.18
C THR A 188 -5.93 0.14 -6.05
N VAL A 189 -5.79 -0.92 -5.27
CA VAL A 189 -4.88 -0.95 -4.11
C VAL A 189 -3.92 -2.14 -4.22
N LEU A 190 -2.63 -1.87 -4.07
CA LEU A 190 -1.63 -2.89 -3.77
C LEU A 190 -1.18 -2.70 -2.33
N LEU A 191 -1.57 -3.66 -1.48
CA LEU A 191 -1.35 -3.67 -0.06
C LEU A 191 -0.21 -4.63 0.28
N VAL A 192 0.81 -4.15 0.94
CA VAL A 192 1.86 -4.99 1.53
C VAL A 192 1.57 -5.19 3.01
N GLU A 193 1.55 -6.43 3.46
CA GLU A 193 1.30 -6.79 4.86
C GLU A 193 2.16 -7.97 5.31
N GLN A 194 2.53 -7.96 6.59
CA GLN A 194 3.11 -9.11 7.25
C GLN A 194 2.01 -9.99 7.85
N ASN A 195 0.94 -9.39 8.35
CA ASN A 195 -0.20 -10.09 8.91
C ASN A 195 -1.13 -10.59 7.79
N ALA A 196 -0.97 -11.85 7.40
CA ALA A 196 -1.75 -12.45 6.32
C ALA A 196 -3.26 -12.40 6.59
N ARG A 197 -3.69 -12.58 7.87
CA ARG A 197 -5.11 -12.50 8.22
C ARG A 197 -5.70 -11.16 7.84
N MET A 198 -4.99 -10.08 8.16
CA MET A 198 -5.45 -8.73 7.85
C MET A 198 -5.40 -8.46 6.34
N GLY A 199 -4.28 -8.77 5.68
CA GLY A 199 -4.13 -8.55 4.25
C GLY A 199 -5.21 -9.26 3.43
N LEU A 200 -5.44 -10.55 3.70
CA LEU A 200 -6.42 -11.38 2.99
C LEU A 200 -7.87 -10.98 3.29
N SER A 201 -8.16 -10.38 4.45
CA SER A 201 -9.54 -10.02 4.82
C SER A 201 -10.19 -8.98 3.90
N VAL A 202 -9.41 -8.20 3.16
CA VAL A 202 -9.89 -7.15 2.25
C VAL A 202 -9.47 -7.38 0.80
N ALA A 203 -8.60 -8.36 0.53
CA ALA A 203 -8.03 -8.61 -0.77
C ALA A 203 -8.99 -9.38 -1.69
N ASP A 204 -8.91 -9.09 -2.98
CA ASP A 204 -9.51 -9.89 -4.05
C ASP A 204 -8.56 -11.00 -4.52
N TYR A 205 -7.25 -10.75 -4.38
CA TYR A 205 -6.17 -11.68 -4.73
C TYR A 205 -4.96 -11.45 -3.82
N GLY A 206 -4.20 -12.49 -3.53
CA GLY A 206 -2.98 -12.41 -2.72
C GLY A 206 -1.80 -13.09 -3.40
N TYR A 207 -0.62 -12.53 -3.16
CA TYR A 207 0.67 -13.13 -3.50
C TYR A 207 1.47 -13.33 -2.22
N VAL A 208 2.24 -14.42 -2.16
CA VAL A 208 3.18 -14.69 -1.06
C VAL A 208 4.59 -14.54 -1.59
N LEU A 209 5.34 -13.64 -0.96
CA LEU A 209 6.72 -13.33 -1.29
C LEU A 209 7.65 -13.91 -0.22
N GLU A 210 8.58 -14.75 -0.65
CA GLU A 210 9.64 -15.32 0.21
C GLU A 210 11.00 -15.12 -0.43
N THR A 211 11.92 -14.52 0.30
CA THR A 211 13.31 -14.33 -0.12
C THR A 211 13.44 -13.77 -1.55
N GLY A 212 12.61 -12.77 -1.87
CA GLY A 212 12.62 -12.07 -3.16
C GLY A 212 11.92 -12.79 -4.31
N ARG A 213 11.14 -13.86 -4.05
CA ARG A 213 10.40 -14.63 -5.07
C ARG A 213 8.93 -14.77 -4.69
N ILE A 214 8.03 -14.69 -5.67
CA ILE A 214 6.65 -15.13 -5.48
C ILE A 214 6.63 -16.65 -5.44
N VAL A 215 6.19 -17.20 -4.31
CA VAL A 215 6.10 -18.65 -4.10
C VAL A 215 4.69 -19.18 -4.26
N LEU A 216 3.68 -18.31 -4.06
CA LEU A 216 2.27 -18.67 -4.21
C LEU A 216 1.46 -17.44 -4.59
N GLY A 217 0.36 -17.65 -5.31
CA GLY A 217 -0.66 -16.64 -5.60
C GLY A 217 -2.02 -17.29 -5.74
N GLY A 218 -3.08 -16.60 -5.28
CA GLY A 218 -4.43 -17.15 -5.31
C GLY A 218 -5.46 -16.21 -4.69
N LYS A 219 -6.73 -16.61 -4.76
CA LYS A 219 -7.80 -15.95 -4.02
C LYS A 219 -7.64 -16.17 -2.51
N PRO A 220 -8.20 -15.27 -1.67
CA PRO A 220 -8.10 -15.41 -0.22
C PRO A 220 -8.46 -16.80 0.29
N ASP A 221 -9.57 -17.39 -0.16
CA ASP A 221 -10.03 -18.73 0.28
C ASP A 221 -9.02 -19.84 -0.09
N GLU A 222 -8.38 -19.74 -1.26
CA GLU A 222 -7.36 -20.68 -1.72
C GLU A 222 -6.09 -20.59 -0.85
N LEU A 223 -5.70 -19.35 -0.52
CA LEU A 223 -4.54 -19.09 0.33
C LEU A 223 -4.79 -19.49 1.79
N TRP A 224 -6.03 -19.31 2.29
CA TRP A 224 -6.44 -19.77 3.63
C TRP A 224 -6.42 -21.27 3.77
N GLY A 225 -6.78 -22.01 2.72
CA GLY A 225 -6.77 -23.46 2.68
C GLY A 225 -5.38 -24.08 2.56
N ASN A 226 -4.33 -23.28 2.33
CA ASN A 226 -2.97 -23.77 2.18
C ASN A 226 -2.29 -23.94 3.54
N GLU A 227 -1.96 -25.18 3.92
CA GLU A 227 -1.34 -25.51 5.21
C GLU A 227 0.00 -24.80 5.44
N ALA A 228 0.81 -24.60 4.40
CA ALA A 228 2.10 -23.92 4.51
C ALA A 228 1.92 -22.44 4.87
N ILE A 229 0.92 -21.77 4.27
CA ILE A 229 0.58 -20.38 4.61
C ILE A 229 -0.02 -20.31 6.01
N ALA A 230 -0.92 -21.23 6.35
CA ALA A 230 -1.53 -21.31 7.67
C ALA A 230 -0.46 -21.46 8.75
N ALA A 231 0.53 -22.31 8.55
CA ALA A 231 1.63 -22.52 9.48
C ALA A 231 2.59 -21.31 9.57
N ALA A 232 2.96 -20.71 8.43
CA ALA A 232 3.98 -19.65 8.37
C ALA A 232 3.45 -18.27 8.74
N TYR A 233 2.19 -17.94 8.36
CA TYR A 233 1.68 -16.57 8.39
C TYR A 233 0.38 -16.38 9.17
N LEU A 234 -0.36 -17.47 9.50
CA LEU A 234 -1.67 -17.37 10.16
C LEU A 234 -1.62 -17.73 11.66
N GLY A 235 -0.43 -18.01 12.19
CA GLY A 235 -0.23 -18.42 13.60
C GLY A 235 -0.83 -19.81 13.81
N GLY A 236 -0.09 -20.86 13.45
CA GLY A 236 -0.55 -22.23 13.46
C GLY A 236 -1.15 -22.68 14.78
N HIS A 237 -2.47 -22.74 14.81
CA HIS A 237 -3.21 -23.73 15.56
C HIS A 237 -3.88 -24.65 14.54
N ALA A 238 -3.07 -25.51 13.90
CA ALA A 238 -3.62 -26.74 13.38
C ALA A 238 -4.27 -27.45 14.58
N LYS A 239 -5.60 -27.49 14.60
CA LYS A 239 -6.30 -28.45 15.46
C LYS A 239 -5.79 -29.82 15.06
N ALA A 240 -4.98 -30.41 15.91
CA ALA A 240 -4.82 -31.86 15.93
C ALA A 240 -6.23 -32.44 16.13
N SER A 241 -6.81 -32.92 15.06
CA SER A 241 -8.01 -33.74 15.12
C SER A 241 -7.55 -35.13 15.56
N ALA A 242 -7.87 -35.46 16.83
CA ALA A 242 -7.89 -36.82 17.29
C ALA A 242 -9.10 -37.56 16.69
#